data_af9edea32d67869e3ec66a07e409d865
#
_entry.id   af9edea32d67869e3ec66a07e409d865
#
_cell.length_a   1.000
_cell.length_b   1.000
_cell.length_c   1.000
_cell.angle_alpha   90.00
_cell.angle_beta   90.00
_cell.angle_gamma   90.00
#
_symmetry.space_group_name_H-M   'P 1'
#
loop_
_entity.id
_entity.type
_entity.pdbx_description
1 polymer ?
#
loop_
_entity_poly.entity_id
_entity_poly.type
_entity_poly.pdbx_seq_one_letter_code
_entity_poly.pdbx_strand_id
1 'polypeptide(L)'
;KTMQFFSSNFKLGILGGGQLGKMMLYETRKWDIQTKVLDASEEAPCKIACNEFVQGSLMDFDTVYNFGKDVDVLTIEIENVNVDALEKLEHEGVHVHPSTKTLRTIQNKGVQKLFYTDHDIPTAPFTRFAYTSEIKDSISNGGLSLPFVWKSAQFGYDGQGVKVVRNIEDLKDLPNVECIAEKMIDFKNELAVVVARNTKGEVKTYPVVEMEFHPEANQVEYVICPARIDDAVAKKAQEIALKVSEHMKHVGLLAVEMFQ
;
A
#
# COMPACT_ATOMS: atom_id res chain seq x y z
N LYS A 1 -8.34 11.87 -28.08
CA LYS A 1 -7.10 12.69 -28.06
C LYS A 1 -5.96 11.82 -27.54
N THR A 2 -4.86 11.74 -28.25
CA THR A 2 -3.66 11.09 -27.74
C THR A 2 -3.09 11.93 -26.61
N MET A 3 -2.98 11.35 -25.42
CA MET A 3 -2.46 12.04 -24.23
C MET A 3 -0.97 12.31 -24.42
N GLN A 4 -0.55 13.57 -24.31
CA GLN A 4 0.85 13.97 -24.39
C GLN A 4 1.39 14.12 -22.97
N PHE A 5 2.15 13.14 -22.50
CA PHE A 5 2.68 13.09 -21.13
C PHE A 5 3.85 14.07 -20.85
N PHE A 6 4.39 14.70 -21.88
CA PHE A 6 5.52 15.63 -21.80
C PHE A 6 5.10 17.02 -22.27
N SER A 7 4.12 17.59 -21.61
CA SER A 7 3.54 18.86 -21.99
C SER A 7 3.14 19.64 -20.76
N SER A 8 3.36 20.96 -20.78
CA SER A 8 2.86 21.88 -19.75
C SER A 8 1.32 21.90 -19.66
N ASN A 9 0.63 21.29 -20.60
CA ASN A 9 -0.83 21.10 -20.56
C ASN A 9 -1.24 19.78 -19.90
N PHE A 10 -0.29 18.91 -19.54
CA PHE A 10 -0.56 17.69 -18.83
C PHE A 10 -0.49 17.94 -17.32
N LYS A 11 -1.57 17.63 -16.60
CA LYS A 11 -1.69 17.84 -15.17
C LYS A 11 -1.74 16.50 -14.42
N LEU A 12 -0.78 16.28 -13.54
CA LEU A 12 -0.71 15.15 -12.63
C LEU A 12 -1.22 15.56 -11.25
N GLY A 13 -2.28 14.93 -10.78
CA GLY A 13 -2.76 15.03 -9.40
C GLY A 13 -2.10 13.98 -8.51
N ILE A 14 -1.68 14.36 -7.31
CA ILE A 14 -1.06 13.47 -6.32
C ILE A 14 -1.81 13.60 -5.00
N LEU A 15 -2.31 12.48 -4.47
CA LEU A 15 -2.92 12.39 -3.15
C LEU A 15 -1.88 11.94 -2.13
N GLY A 16 -1.60 12.80 -1.17
CA GLY A 16 -0.49 12.69 -0.24
C GLY A 16 0.69 13.57 -0.66
N GLY A 17 1.17 14.37 0.27
CA GLY A 17 2.22 15.36 0.04
C GLY A 17 3.51 15.08 0.81
N GLY A 18 3.77 13.81 1.17
CA GLY A 18 4.93 13.38 1.94
C GLY A 18 6.25 13.38 1.16
N GLN A 19 7.26 12.74 1.73
CA GLN A 19 8.62 12.74 1.17
C GLN A 19 8.71 12.00 -0.16
N LEU A 20 7.99 10.88 -0.32
CA LEU A 20 8.00 10.13 -1.59
C LEU A 20 7.36 10.95 -2.72
N GLY A 21 6.27 11.66 -2.43
CA GLY A 21 5.66 12.60 -3.35
C GLY A 21 6.61 13.72 -3.75
N LYS A 22 7.34 14.30 -2.79
CA LYS A 22 8.36 15.31 -3.06
C LYS A 22 9.48 14.78 -3.98
N MET A 23 9.96 13.56 -3.76
CA MET A 23 10.95 12.93 -4.63
C MET A 23 10.40 12.72 -6.05
N MET A 24 9.13 12.32 -6.19
CA MET A 24 8.46 12.24 -7.50
C MET A 24 8.40 13.60 -8.20
N LEU A 25 8.15 14.68 -7.47
CA LEU A 25 8.09 16.03 -8.02
C LEU A 25 9.44 16.50 -8.59
N TYR A 26 10.58 16.03 -8.07
CA TYR A 26 11.89 16.36 -8.65
C TYR A 26 12.02 15.76 -10.06
N GLU A 27 11.44 14.60 -10.31
CA GLU A 27 11.45 13.98 -11.63
C GLU A 27 10.42 14.63 -12.57
N THR A 28 9.21 14.94 -12.10
CA THR A 28 8.17 15.57 -12.95
C THR A 28 8.60 16.96 -13.46
N ARG A 29 9.42 17.68 -12.70
CA ARG A 29 9.98 18.97 -13.13
C ARG A 29 10.89 18.88 -14.35
N LYS A 30 11.61 17.76 -14.52
CA LYS A 30 12.46 17.53 -15.71
C LYS A 30 11.65 17.38 -17.00
N TRP A 31 10.34 17.15 -16.87
CA TRP A 31 9.42 16.85 -17.97
C TRP A 31 8.39 17.96 -18.20
N ASP A 32 8.50 19.10 -17.50
CA ASP A 32 7.56 20.22 -17.55
C ASP A 32 6.09 19.83 -17.24
N ILE A 33 5.90 18.77 -16.45
CA ILE A 33 4.58 18.29 -16.03
C ILE A 33 4.02 19.24 -14.98
N GLN A 34 2.78 19.70 -15.19
CA GLN A 34 2.02 20.44 -14.17
C GLN A 34 1.60 19.48 -13.05
N THR A 35 1.86 19.86 -11.81
CA THR A 35 1.57 19.01 -10.65
C THR A 35 0.64 19.70 -9.68
N LYS A 36 -0.37 18.96 -9.21
CA LYS A 36 -1.32 19.38 -8.18
C LYS A 36 -1.25 18.36 -7.04
N VAL A 37 -1.10 18.81 -5.79
CA VAL A 37 -0.94 17.93 -4.62
C VAL A 37 -2.01 18.26 -3.59
N LEU A 38 -2.65 17.22 -3.04
CA LEU A 38 -3.58 17.30 -1.91
C LEU A 38 -2.93 16.66 -0.68
N ASP A 39 -2.90 17.39 0.43
CA ASP A 39 -2.48 16.88 1.74
C ASP A 39 -3.23 17.59 2.87
N ALA A 40 -3.41 16.90 3.99
CA ALA A 40 -4.04 17.47 5.17
C ALA A 40 -3.13 18.47 5.90
N SER A 41 -1.82 18.27 5.83
CA SER A 41 -0.83 19.15 6.49
C SER A 41 -0.47 20.34 5.61
N GLU A 42 -0.58 21.53 6.16
CA GLU A 42 -0.08 22.73 5.51
C GLU A 42 1.44 22.73 5.32
N GLU A 43 2.16 21.95 6.13
CA GLU A 43 3.62 21.80 6.09
C GLU A 43 4.08 20.59 5.28
N ALA A 44 3.19 20.01 4.46
CA ALA A 44 3.52 18.85 3.63
C ALA A 44 4.78 19.11 2.78
N PRO A 45 5.74 18.16 2.73
CA PRO A 45 7.00 18.31 1.98
C PRO A 45 6.82 18.69 0.49
N CYS A 46 5.72 18.27 -0.14
CA CYS A 46 5.42 18.59 -1.54
C CYS A 46 5.05 20.06 -1.79
N LYS A 47 4.60 20.79 -0.78
CA LYS A 47 4.07 22.16 -0.92
C LYS A 47 5.03 23.10 -1.64
N ILE A 48 6.33 22.97 -1.37
CA ILE A 48 7.35 23.84 -1.96
C ILE A 48 7.78 23.42 -3.37
N ALA A 49 7.32 22.26 -3.85
CA ALA A 49 7.82 21.66 -5.10
C ALA A 49 6.72 21.44 -6.16
N CYS A 50 5.43 21.50 -5.79
CA CYS A 50 4.31 21.38 -6.73
C CYS A 50 3.92 22.73 -7.35
N ASN A 51 3.14 22.69 -8.44
CA ASN A 51 2.58 23.89 -9.04
C ASN A 51 1.37 24.42 -8.27
N GLU A 52 0.53 23.50 -7.78
CA GLU A 52 -0.68 23.80 -7.02
C GLU A 52 -0.74 22.90 -5.80
N PHE A 53 -0.91 23.49 -4.63
CA PHE A 53 -1.09 22.77 -3.37
C PHE A 53 -2.51 23.03 -2.84
N VAL A 54 -3.21 21.96 -2.51
CA VAL A 54 -4.54 21.99 -1.91
C VAL A 54 -4.45 21.39 -0.52
N GLN A 55 -4.83 22.13 0.50
CA GLN A 55 -4.94 21.62 1.85
C GLN A 55 -6.31 20.98 2.05
N GLY A 56 -6.36 19.74 2.50
CA GLY A 56 -7.60 19.04 2.78
C GLY A 56 -7.42 17.59 3.15
N SER A 57 -8.51 16.97 3.64
CA SER A 57 -8.49 15.57 4.05
C SER A 57 -8.48 14.63 2.85
N LEU A 58 -7.53 13.70 2.84
CA LEU A 58 -7.47 12.61 1.84
C LEU A 58 -8.61 11.60 1.99
N MET A 59 -9.31 11.60 3.12
CA MET A 59 -10.43 10.71 3.42
C MET A 59 -11.80 11.33 3.16
N ASP A 60 -11.86 12.65 2.91
CA ASP A 60 -13.10 13.34 2.61
C ASP A 60 -13.47 13.19 1.13
N PHE A 61 -14.67 12.66 0.86
CA PHE A 61 -15.14 12.37 -0.48
C PHE A 61 -15.14 13.62 -1.38
N ASP A 62 -15.77 14.70 -0.90
CA ASP A 62 -15.94 15.92 -1.71
C ASP A 62 -14.59 16.60 -1.98
N THR A 63 -13.71 16.61 -1.01
CA THR A 63 -12.34 17.15 -1.14
C THR A 63 -11.57 16.40 -2.22
N VAL A 64 -11.51 15.07 -2.15
CA VAL A 64 -10.79 14.23 -3.12
C VAL A 64 -11.43 14.31 -4.50
N TYR A 65 -12.76 14.25 -4.59
CA TYR A 65 -13.47 14.37 -5.86
C TYR A 65 -13.23 15.71 -6.53
N ASN A 66 -13.40 16.83 -5.80
CA ASN A 66 -13.17 18.18 -6.34
C ASN A 66 -11.71 18.42 -6.73
N PHE A 67 -10.76 17.81 -6.01
CA PHE A 67 -9.35 17.85 -6.35
C PHE A 67 -9.06 17.12 -7.67
N GLY A 68 -9.65 15.93 -7.88
CA GLY A 68 -9.30 15.04 -8.99
C GLY A 68 -9.99 15.35 -10.31
N LYS A 69 -11.09 16.12 -10.33
CA LYS A 69 -11.90 16.34 -11.54
C LYS A 69 -11.24 17.18 -12.64
N ASP A 70 -10.17 17.89 -12.34
CA ASP A 70 -9.47 18.79 -13.27
C ASP A 70 -8.02 18.36 -13.55
N VAL A 71 -7.67 17.10 -13.26
CA VAL A 71 -6.37 16.52 -13.61
C VAL A 71 -6.51 15.47 -14.70
N ASP A 72 -5.45 15.25 -15.47
CA ASP A 72 -5.41 14.22 -16.53
C ASP A 72 -5.16 12.83 -15.94
N VAL A 73 -4.26 12.75 -14.97
CA VAL A 73 -3.94 11.52 -14.23
C VAL A 73 -3.94 11.84 -12.74
N LEU A 74 -4.54 10.95 -11.96
CA LEU A 74 -4.54 11.01 -10.51
C LEU A 74 -3.77 9.80 -9.96
N THR A 75 -2.78 10.07 -9.13
CA THR A 75 -2.01 9.04 -8.42
C THR A 75 -2.00 9.30 -6.92
N ILE A 76 -1.47 8.34 -6.18
CA ILE A 76 -1.35 8.43 -4.72
C ILE A 76 0.12 8.41 -4.28
N GLU A 77 0.40 9.04 -3.17
CA GLU A 77 1.67 8.90 -2.45
C GLU A 77 1.49 8.02 -1.22
N ILE A 78 0.29 8.08 -0.63
CA ILE A 78 -0.13 7.25 0.50
C ILE A 78 -1.42 6.52 0.16
N GLU A 79 -1.55 5.26 0.59
CA GLU A 79 -2.72 4.42 0.27
C GLU A 79 -3.99 4.80 1.05
N ASN A 80 -3.90 5.53 2.14
CA ASN A 80 -5.04 5.96 2.95
C ASN A 80 -5.78 7.15 2.31
N VAL A 81 -6.56 6.87 1.29
CA VAL A 81 -7.34 7.85 0.52
C VAL A 81 -8.80 7.39 0.37
N ASN A 82 -9.71 8.34 0.09
CA ASN A 82 -11.11 8.01 -0.16
C ASN A 82 -11.28 7.35 -1.54
N VAL A 83 -11.44 6.02 -1.54
CA VAL A 83 -11.54 5.23 -2.78
C VAL A 83 -12.89 5.42 -3.47
N ASP A 84 -13.97 5.75 -2.75
CA ASP A 84 -15.28 6.00 -3.38
C ASP A 84 -15.24 7.26 -4.28
N ALA A 85 -14.52 8.29 -3.84
CA ALA A 85 -14.28 9.48 -4.65
C ALA A 85 -13.45 9.16 -5.90
N LEU A 86 -12.41 8.33 -5.75
CA LEU A 86 -11.59 7.88 -6.88
C LEU A 86 -12.38 7.03 -7.87
N GLU A 87 -13.25 6.14 -7.40
CA GLU A 87 -14.10 5.30 -8.24
C GLU A 87 -15.07 6.16 -9.06
N LYS A 88 -15.65 7.20 -8.46
CA LYS A 88 -16.46 8.17 -9.19
C LYS A 88 -15.66 8.89 -10.27
N LEU A 89 -14.44 9.32 -9.96
CA LEU A 89 -13.54 9.98 -10.93
C LEU A 89 -13.16 9.03 -12.09
N GLU A 90 -12.86 7.75 -11.79
CA GLU A 90 -12.63 6.74 -12.83
C GLU A 90 -13.84 6.58 -13.77
N HIS A 91 -15.05 6.50 -13.22
CA HIS A 91 -16.28 6.42 -14.01
C HIS A 91 -16.52 7.67 -14.87
N GLU A 92 -16.05 8.82 -14.45
CA GLU A 92 -16.13 10.08 -15.19
C GLU A 92 -14.98 10.28 -16.19
N GLY A 93 -14.06 9.30 -16.28
CA GLY A 93 -12.97 9.25 -17.26
C GLY A 93 -11.64 9.83 -16.83
N VAL A 94 -11.45 10.12 -15.54
CA VAL A 94 -10.13 10.47 -14.99
C VAL A 94 -9.28 9.21 -14.91
N HIS A 95 -8.05 9.28 -15.36
CA HIS A 95 -7.11 8.17 -15.24
C HIS A 95 -6.55 8.09 -13.82
N VAL A 96 -7.01 7.11 -13.02
CA VAL A 96 -6.56 6.87 -11.64
C VAL A 96 -5.57 5.70 -11.62
N HIS A 97 -4.37 5.93 -11.09
CA HIS A 97 -3.31 4.92 -10.98
C HIS A 97 -2.63 4.99 -9.60
N PRO A 98 -2.59 3.87 -8.87
CA PRO A 98 -3.18 2.56 -9.16
C PRO A 98 -4.72 2.63 -9.20
N SER A 99 -5.35 1.64 -9.89
CA SER A 99 -6.82 1.60 -10.01
C SER A 99 -7.50 1.46 -8.65
N THR A 100 -8.75 1.90 -8.56
CA THR A 100 -9.54 1.78 -7.33
C THR A 100 -9.71 0.35 -6.87
N LYS A 101 -9.81 -0.62 -7.79
CA LYS A 101 -9.81 -2.05 -7.47
C LYS A 101 -8.52 -2.47 -6.75
N THR A 102 -7.36 -2.01 -7.21
CA THR A 102 -6.06 -2.25 -6.56
C THR A 102 -6.04 -1.64 -5.16
N LEU A 103 -6.48 -0.40 -5.02
CA LEU A 103 -6.51 0.31 -3.74
C LEU A 103 -7.42 -0.37 -2.71
N ARG A 104 -8.63 -0.79 -3.10
CA ARG A 104 -9.53 -1.55 -2.20
C ARG A 104 -8.89 -2.84 -1.70
N THR A 105 -8.13 -3.54 -2.55
CA THR A 105 -7.40 -4.74 -2.15
C THR A 105 -6.29 -4.40 -1.15
N ILE A 106 -5.55 -3.32 -1.38
CA ILE A 106 -4.43 -2.92 -0.50
C ILE A 106 -4.92 -2.37 0.83
N GLN A 107 -5.99 -1.56 0.82
CA GLN A 107 -6.52 -0.92 2.02
C GLN A 107 -7.15 -1.89 3.04
N ASN A 108 -7.55 -3.10 2.63
CA ASN A 108 -8.14 -4.09 3.52
C ASN A 108 -7.29 -5.36 3.55
N LYS A 109 -6.63 -5.62 4.69
CA LYS A 109 -5.76 -6.79 4.87
C LYS A 109 -6.48 -8.13 4.70
N GLY A 110 -7.77 -8.20 5.08
CA GLY A 110 -8.59 -9.39 4.88
C GLY A 110 -8.84 -9.67 3.39
N VAL A 111 -9.17 -8.63 2.61
CA VAL A 111 -9.34 -8.72 1.15
C VAL A 111 -8.00 -9.05 0.48
N GLN A 112 -6.92 -8.42 0.91
CA GLN A 112 -5.58 -8.70 0.39
C GLN A 112 -5.16 -10.16 0.63
N LYS A 113 -5.45 -10.73 1.79
CA LYS A 113 -5.17 -12.14 2.10
C LYS A 113 -5.98 -13.10 1.25
N LEU A 114 -7.26 -12.80 1.00
CA LEU A 114 -8.08 -13.59 0.07
C LEU A 114 -7.52 -13.51 -1.35
N PHE A 115 -7.13 -12.33 -1.81
CA PHE A 115 -6.48 -12.17 -3.10
C PHE A 115 -5.24 -13.07 -3.23
N TYR A 116 -4.41 -13.16 -2.20
CA TYR A 116 -3.25 -14.06 -2.21
C TYR A 116 -3.66 -15.53 -2.29
N THR A 117 -4.67 -15.93 -1.53
CA THR A 117 -5.18 -17.31 -1.55
C THR A 117 -5.79 -17.68 -2.89
N ASP A 118 -6.62 -16.80 -3.46
CA ASP A 118 -7.33 -17.03 -4.73
C ASP A 118 -6.39 -17.15 -5.93
N HIS A 119 -5.18 -16.61 -5.78
CA HIS A 119 -4.16 -16.65 -6.83
C HIS A 119 -2.93 -17.49 -6.49
N ASP A 120 -3.01 -18.37 -5.48
CA ASP A 120 -1.89 -19.21 -5.04
C ASP A 120 -0.60 -18.43 -4.79
N ILE A 121 -0.71 -17.24 -4.21
CA ILE A 121 0.42 -16.42 -3.78
C ILE A 121 0.76 -16.80 -2.34
N PRO A 122 2.02 -17.17 -2.05
CA PRO A 122 2.42 -17.55 -0.70
C PRO A 122 2.11 -16.45 0.31
N THR A 123 1.46 -16.83 1.40
CA THR A 123 1.16 -15.92 2.52
C THR A 123 1.04 -16.72 3.82
N ALA A 124 1.27 -16.08 4.96
CA ALA A 124 1.07 -16.73 6.25
C ALA A 124 -0.40 -17.18 6.41
N PRO A 125 -0.66 -18.37 6.98
CA PRO A 125 -2.02 -18.80 7.31
C PRO A 125 -2.73 -17.76 8.16
N PHE A 126 -4.00 -17.54 7.90
CA PHE A 126 -4.78 -16.49 8.56
C PHE A 126 -6.25 -16.89 8.76
N THR A 127 -6.90 -16.25 9.72
CA THR A 127 -8.35 -16.30 9.94
C THR A 127 -8.89 -14.88 9.97
N ARG A 128 -10.01 -14.64 9.29
CA ARG A 128 -10.70 -13.34 9.28
C ARG A 128 -11.79 -13.32 10.34
N PHE A 129 -11.97 -12.16 10.98
CA PHE A 129 -13.02 -11.91 11.94
C PHE A 129 -13.71 -10.60 11.60
N ALA A 130 -15.06 -10.58 11.71
CA ALA A 130 -15.82 -9.35 11.55
C ALA A 130 -15.56 -8.40 12.74
N TYR A 131 -15.31 -8.98 13.93
CA TYR A 131 -14.98 -8.23 15.12
C TYR A 131 -13.90 -8.95 15.95
N THR A 132 -13.00 -8.19 16.54
CA THR A 132 -11.95 -8.72 17.44
C THR A 132 -12.54 -9.57 18.59
N SER A 133 -13.73 -9.24 19.06
CA SER A 133 -14.42 -10.00 20.12
C SER A 133 -14.69 -11.47 19.79
N GLU A 134 -14.79 -11.82 18.51
CA GLU A 134 -15.03 -13.21 18.05
C GLU A 134 -13.81 -14.12 18.23
N ILE A 135 -12.62 -13.53 18.35
CA ILE A 135 -11.35 -14.27 18.47
C ILE A 135 -11.33 -15.16 19.69
N LYS A 136 -11.87 -14.67 20.82
CA LYS A 136 -11.91 -15.44 22.07
C LYS A 136 -12.68 -16.74 21.94
N ASP A 137 -13.81 -16.72 21.25
CA ASP A 137 -14.62 -17.91 21.00
C ASP A 137 -13.89 -18.87 20.05
N SER A 138 -13.20 -18.34 19.04
CA SER A 138 -12.39 -19.13 18.10
C SER A 138 -11.24 -19.85 18.82
N ILE A 139 -10.56 -19.21 19.76
CA ILE A 139 -9.54 -19.85 20.60
C ILE A 139 -10.16 -20.95 21.45
N SER A 140 -11.28 -20.67 22.11
CA SER A 140 -11.97 -21.61 23.01
C SER A 140 -12.46 -22.88 22.28
N ASN A 141 -12.84 -22.74 21.01
CA ASN A 141 -13.31 -23.83 20.15
C ASN A 141 -12.19 -24.57 19.41
N GLY A 142 -10.92 -24.17 19.61
CA GLY A 142 -9.75 -24.75 18.94
C GLY A 142 -9.58 -24.33 17.47
N GLY A 143 -10.33 -23.34 17.01
CA GLY A 143 -10.23 -22.79 15.65
C GLY A 143 -9.02 -21.87 15.43
N LEU A 144 -8.48 -21.30 16.52
CA LEU A 144 -7.30 -20.46 16.50
C LEU A 144 -6.37 -20.79 17.67
N SER A 145 -5.06 -20.88 17.39
CA SER A 145 -4.04 -21.19 18.39
C SER A 145 -3.18 -19.97 18.69
N LEU A 146 -2.81 -19.80 19.96
CA LEU A 146 -1.83 -18.83 20.42
C LEU A 146 -0.39 -19.36 20.24
N PRO A 147 0.62 -18.51 19.99
CA PRO A 147 0.50 -17.08 19.68
C PRO A 147 0.14 -16.82 18.22
N PHE A 148 -0.42 -15.65 17.95
CA PHE A 148 -0.69 -15.17 16.59
C PHE A 148 -0.47 -13.65 16.49
N VAL A 149 -0.43 -13.13 15.26
CA VAL A 149 -0.37 -11.69 15.00
C VAL A 149 -1.78 -11.20 14.65
N TRP A 150 -2.34 -10.35 15.51
CA TRP A 150 -3.57 -9.62 15.21
C TRP A 150 -3.23 -8.41 14.33
N LYS A 151 -4.04 -8.21 13.28
CA LYS A 151 -3.94 -7.03 12.41
C LYS A 151 -5.34 -6.48 12.17
N SER A 152 -5.53 -5.18 12.39
CA SER A 152 -6.72 -4.48 11.93
C SER A 152 -6.86 -4.62 10.42
N ALA A 153 -8.07 -4.88 9.91
CA ALA A 153 -8.29 -5.01 8.48
C ALA A 153 -8.01 -3.70 7.73
N GLN A 154 -8.35 -2.57 8.34
CA GLN A 154 -8.17 -1.24 7.78
C GLN A 154 -7.41 -0.32 8.75
N PHE A 155 -6.85 0.76 8.24
CA PHE A 155 -6.20 1.85 9.00
C PHE A 155 -4.98 1.45 9.85
N GLY A 156 -4.32 0.33 9.55
CA GLY A 156 -3.06 -0.04 10.18
C GLY A 156 -1.86 0.32 9.29
N TYR A 157 -1.02 1.26 9.72
CA TYR A 157 0.23 1.66 9.07
C TYR A 157 1.33 1.88 10.12
N ASP A 158 2.57 1.77 9.72
CA ASP A 158 3.76 2.00 10.57
C ASP A 158 3.71 1.27 11.94
N GLY A 159 3.29 -0.01 11.92
CA GLY A 159 3.16 -0.82 13.14
C GLY A 159 1.91 -0.52 13.99
N GLN A 160 1.13 0.50 13.65
CA GLN A 160 -0.18 0.73 14.25
C GLN A 160 -1.21 -0.26 13.69
N GLY A 161 -2.09 -0.78 14.55
CA GLY A 161 -3.07 -1.79 14.13
C GLY A 161 -2.47 -3.19 13.93
N VAL A 162 -1.29 -3.46 14.50
CA VAL A 162 -0.66 -4.79 14.56
C VAL A 162 -0.25 -5.09 16.00
N LYS A 163 -0.60 -6.29 16.50
CA LYS A 163 -0.20 -6.74 17.84
C LYS A 163 0.04 -8.24 17.86
N VAL A 164 1.15 -8.66 18.45
CA VAL A 164 1.38 -10.07 18.78
C VAL A 164 0.53 -10.42 19.99
N VAL A 165 -0.38 -11.37 19.81
CA VAL A 165 -1.25 -11.91 20.87
C VAL A 165 -0.65 -13.21 21.37
N ARG A 166 -0.15 -13.21 22.60
CA ARG A 166 0.46 -14.38 23.26
C ARG A 166 -0.46 -15.08 24.23
N ASN A 167 -1.42 -14.33 24.76
CA ASN A 167 -2.42 -14.82 25.69
C ASN A 167 -3.76 -14.09 25.48
N ILE A 168 -4.85 -14.61 26.07
CA ILE A 168 -6.19 -14.04 25.91
C ILE A 168 -6.33 -12.62 26.48
N GLU A 169 -5.52 -12.29 27.48
CA GLU A 169 -5.55 -10.97 28.10
C GLU A 169 -5.09 -9.86 27.13
N ASP A 170 -4.19 -10.21 26.19
CA ASP A 170 -3.72 -9.27 25.17
C ASP A 170 -4.83 -8.74 24.25
N LEU A 171 -5.97 -9.45 24.19
CA LEU A 171 -7.14 -9.02 23.40
C LEU A 171 -7.92 -7.86 24.02
N LYS A 172 -7.77 -7.61 25.31
CA LYS A 172 -8.56 -6.61 26.04
C LYS A 172 -8.27 -5.18 25.58
N ASP A 173 -7.02 -4.94 25.14
CA ASP A 173 -6.57 -3.63 24.70
C ASP A 173 -6.77 -3.38 23.20
N LEU A 174 -7.30 -4.38 22.48
CA LEU A 174 -7.52 -4.26 21.04
C LEU A 174 -8.87 -3.64 20.73
N PRO A 175 -8.95 -2.78 19.69
CA PRO A 175 -10.22 -2.25 19.24
C PRO A 175 -11.12 -3.37 18.69
N ASN A 176 -12.42 -3.24 18.89
CA ASN A 176 -13.40 -4.22 18.37
C ASN A 176 -13.78 -3.87 16.93
N VAL A 177 -12.92 -4.24 15.98
CA VAL A 177 -13.02 -3.92 14.55
C VAL A 177 -12.83 -5.17 13.70
N GLU A 178 -13.13 -5.08 12.40
CA GLU A 178 -12.73 -6.10 11.42
C GLU A 178 -11.23 -6.31 11.47
N CYS A 179 -10.81 -7.57 11.53
CA CYS A 179 -9.41 -7.92 11.72
C CYS A 179 -9.06 -9.28 11.13
N ILE A 180 -7.76 -9.56 11.08
CA ILE A 180 -7.22 -10.89 10.81
C ILE A 180 -6.36 -11.35 11.98
N ALA A 181 -6.40 -12.65 12.26
CA ALA A 181 -5.40 -13.34 13.07
C ALA A 181 -4.50 -14.14 12.14
N GLU A 182 -3.25 -13.82 12.11
CA GLU A 182 -2.25 -14.39 11.22
C GLU A 182 -1.26 -15.23 12.00
N LYS A 183 -0.95 -16.44 11.51
CA LYS A 183 0.06 -17.27 12.14
C LYS A 183 1.39 -16.52 12.25
N MET A 184 1.98 -16.53 13.43
CA MET A 184 3.32 -16.03 13.63
C MET A 184 4.31 -16.81 12.78
N ILE A 185 5.07 -16.10 11.94
CA ILE A 185 6.11 -16.68 11.08
C ILE A 185 7.45 -16.42 11.74
N ASP A 186 8.24 -17.49 11.85
CA ASP A 186 9.66 -17.37 12.15
C ASP A 186 10.40 -17.08 10.85
N PHE A 187 10.97 -15.91 10.73
CA PHE A 187 11.62 -15.44 9.50
C PHE A 187 13.05 -14.98 9.78
N LYS A 188 13.87 -15.10 8.76
CA LYS A 188 15.27 -14.68 8.81
C LYS A 188 15.45 -13.22 8.38
N ASN A 189 14.79 -12.83 7.31
CA ASN A 189 14.89 -11.52 6.71
C ASN A 189 13.50 -11.00 6.28
N GLU A 190 13.34 -9.68 6.32
CA GLU A 190 12.25 -8.99 5.65
C GLU A 190 12.74 -8.45 4.32
N LEU A 191 12.07 -8.84 3.24
CA LEU A 191 12.45 -8.50 1.88
C LEU A 191 11.34 -7.69 1.21
N ALA A 192 11.72 -6.88 0.23
CA ALA A 192 10.76 -6.25 -0.66
C ALA A 192 11.24 -6.27 -2.12
N VAL A 193 10.28 -6.35 -3.03
CA VAL A 193 10.51 -6.21 -4.47
C VAL A 193 9.60 -5.13 -5.00
N VAL A 194 10.17 -4.08 -5.57
CA VAL A 194 9.40 -3.07 -6.30
C VAL A 194 9.17 -3.56 -7.73
N VAL A 195 7.92 -3.49 -8.16
CA VAL A 195 7.48 -3.86 -9.51
C VAL A 195 6.95 -2.63 -10.20
N ALA A 196 7.44 -2.35 -11.41
CA ALA A 196 6.92 -1.32 -12.28
C ALA A 196 6.09 -1.95 -13.41
N ARG A 197 4.86 -1.47 -13.63
CA ARG A 197 3.96 -1.95 -14.68
C ARG A 197 3.37 -0.77 -15.44
N ASN A 198 3.41 -0.82 -16.76
CA ASN A 198 2.77 0.21 -17.58
C ASN A 198 1.35 -0.19 -18.03
N THR A 199 0.66 0.73 -18.69
CA THR A 199 -0.71 0.52 -19.20
C THR A 199 -0.82 -0.55 -20.29
N LYS A 200 0.31 -0.93 -20.94
CA LYS A 200 0.38 -2.01 -21.92
C LYS A 200 0.57 -3.38 -21.29
N GLY A 201 0.78 -3.43 -19.97
CA GLY A 201 1.02 -4.66 -19.24
C GLY A 201 2.49 -5.11 -19.20
N GLU A 202 3.42 -4.30 -19.72
CA GLU A 202 4.85 -4.57 -19.60
C GLU A 202 5.28 -4.38 -18.14
N VAL A 203 6.05 -5.33 -17.62
CA VAL A 203 6.44 -5.39 -16.22
C VAL A 203 7.95 -5.47 -16.08
N LYS A 204 8.50 -4.76 -15.11
CA LYS A 204 9.89 -4.86 -14.68
C LYS A 204 9.96 -4.91 -13.16
N THR A 205 10.89 -5.72 -12.63
CA THR A 205 11.24 -5.72 -11.21
C THR A 205 12.54 -5.00 -10.97
N TYR A 206 12.61 -4.34 -9.83
CA TYR A 206 13.88 -3.86 -9.30
C TYR A 206 14.61 -5.01 -8.57
N PRO A 207 15.89 -4.85 -8.23
CA PRO A 207 16.59 -5.78 -7.37
C PRO A 207 15.84 -5.97 -6.04
N VAL A 208 15.94 -7.16 -5.45
CA VAL A 208 15.38 -7.41 -4.12
C VAL A 208 16.12 -6.55 -3.11
N VAL A 209 15.36 -5.93 -2.22
CA VAL A 209 15.90 -5.17 -1.09
C VAL A 209 15.62 -5.91 0.21
N GLU A 210 16.51 -5.74 1.18
CA GLU A 210 16.37 -6.20 2.55
C GLU A 210 16.05 -5.02 3.45
N MET A 211 15.05 -5.18 4.29
CA MET A 211 14.64 -4.16 5.26
C MET A 211 15.14 -4.56 6.65
N GLU A 212 15.87 -3.66 7.29
CA GLU A 212 16.26 -3.77 8.69
C GLU A 212 15.43 -2.80 9.52
N PHE A 213 14.82 -3.32 10.57
CA PHE A 213 13.95 -2.56 11.46
C PHE A 213 14.68 -2.13 12.71
N HIS A 214 14.39 -0.92 13.17
CA HIS A 214 14.84 -0.46 14.46
C HIS A 214 14.23 -1.32 15.56
N PRO A 215 15.04 -1.92 16.47
CA PRO A 215 14.59 -2.92 17.43
C PRO A 215 13.52 -2.44 18.40
N GLU A 216 13.47 -1.13 18.67
CA GLU A 216 12.51 -0.54 19.61
C GLU A 216 11.36 0.20 18.91
N ALA A 217 11.65 0.90 17.81
CA ALA A 217 10.69 1.76 17.13
C ALA A 217 9.78 1.01 16.16
N ASN A 218 10.09 -0.25 15.81
CA ASN A 218 9.37 -1.06 14.81
C ASN A 218 9.15 -0.33 13.48
N GLN A 219 10.13 0.47 13.08
CA GLN A 219 10.18 1.21 11.83
C GLN A 219 11.39 0.76 11.03
N VAL A 220 11.29 0.80 9.71
CA VAL A 220 12.42 0.51 8.82
C VAL A 220 13.51 1.53 9.06
N GLU A 221 14.69 1.07 9.47
CA GLU A 221 15.87 1.92 9.68
C GLU A 221 16.76 1.93 8.45
N TYR A 222 16.97 0.76 7.83
CA TYR A 222 17.77 0.61 6.62
C TYR A 222 17.04 -0.19 5.55
N VAL A 223 17.20 0.24 4.29
CA VAL A 223 16.86 -0.54 3.11
C VAL A 223 18.16 -0.82 2.36
N ILE A 224 18.55 -2.08 2.28
CA ILE A 224 19.81 -2.53 1.69
C ILE A 224 19.53 -3.08 0.30
N CYS A 225 20.17 -2.51 -0.71
CA CYS A 225 20.05 -2.92 -2.11
C CYS A 225 21.44 -3.16 -2.73
N PRO A 226 21.66 -4.33 -3.33
CA PRO A 226 20.80 -5.52 -3.30
C PRO A 226 20.78 -6.19 -1.91
N ALA A 227 19.73 -6.97 -1.65
CA ALA A 227 19.59 -7.74 -0.41
C ALA A 227 20.74 -8.75 -0.26
N ARG A 228 21.15 -9.01 0.99
CA ARG A 228 22.23 -9.97 1.34
C ARG A 228 21.69 -11.41 1.41
N ILE A 229 21.17 -11.90 0.30
CA ILE A 229 20.50 -13.20 0.16
C ILE A 229 21.08 -13.98 -1.02
N ASP A 230 20.83 -15.28 -1.07
CA ASP A 230 21.23 -16.13 -2.18
C ASP A 230 20.42 -15.81 -3.45
N ASP A 231 21.04 -15.98 -4.61
CA ASP A 231 20.42 -15.71 -5.92
C ASP A 231 19.11 -16.49 -6.11
N ALA A 232 19.02 -17.72 -5.61
CA ALA A 232 17.81 -18.53 -5.67
C ALA A 232 16.66 -17.90 -4.89
N VAL A 233 16.93 -17.31 -3.73
CA VAL A 233 15.96 -16.59 -2.91
C VAL A 233 15.54 -15.30 -3.61
N ALA A 234 16.51 -14.55 -4.14
CA ALA A 234 16.21 -13.32 -4.89
C ALA A 234 15.30 -13.59 -6.09
N LYS A 235 15.61 -14.62 -6.87
CA LYS A 235 14.79 -15.05 -8.01
C LYS A 235 13.37 -15.42 -7.57
N LYS A 236 13.23 -16.21 -6.49
CA LYS A 236 11.93 -16.59 -5.97
C LYS A 236 11.11 -15.39 -5.49
N ALA A 237 11.75 -14.44 -4.82
CA ALA A 237 11.10 -13.19 -4.37
C ALA A 237 10.57 -12.38 -5.58
N GLN A 238 11.37 -12.23 -6.64
CA GLN A 238 10.95 -11.56 -7.86
C GLN A 238 9.81 -12.29 -8.57
N GLU A 239 9.82 -13.62 -8.64
CA GLU A 239 8.73 -14.43 -9.22
C GLU A 239 7.41 -14.21 -8.47
N ILE A 240 7.44 -14.16 -7.12
CA ILE A 240 6.27 -13.87 -6.29
C ILE A 240 5.75 -12.46 -6.59
N ALA A 241 6.62 -11.47 -6.63
CA ALA A 241 6.25 -10.09 -6.91
C ALA A 241 5.65 -9.92 -8.32
N LEU A 242 6.21 -10.59 -9.33
CA LEU A 242 5.65 -10.64 -10.67
C LEU A 242 4.25 -11.27 -10.68
N LYS A 243 4.05 -12.36 -9.95
CA LYS A 243 2.74 -13.02 -9.82
C LYS A 243 1.70 -12.09 -9.19
N VAL A 244 2.07 -11.36 -8.13
CA VAL A 244 1.20 -10.34 -7.53
C VAL A 244 0.82 -9.28 -8.57
N SER A 245 1.79 -8.73 -9.28
CA SER A 245 1.58 -7.71 -10.31
C SER A 245 0.68 -8.18 -11.45
N GLU A 246 0.86 -9.43 -11.90
CA GLU A 246 0.08 -10.03 -12.98
C GLU A 246 -1.40 -10.13 -12.62
N HIS A 247 -1.72 -10.59 -11.42
CA HIS A 247 -3.10 -10.76 -10.98
C HIS A 247 -3.74 -9.44 -10.53
N MET A 248 -2.99 -8.56 -9.89
CA MET A 248 -3.47 -7.26 -9.45
C MET A 248 -3.67 -6.28 -10.61
N LYS A 249 -2.91 -6.44 -11.68
CA LYS A 249 -2.94 -5.57 -12.89
C LYS A 249 -2.79 -4.08 -12.57
N HIS A 250 -2.04 -3.77 -11.53
CA HIS A 250 -1.75 -2.38 -11.19
C HIS A 250 -1.01 -1.66 -12.31
N VAL A 251 -1.11 -0.36 -12.37
CA VAL A 251 -0.30 0.50 -13.22
C VAL A 251 0.49 1.45 -12.32
N GLY A 252 1.78 1.60 -12.63
CA GLY A 252 2.71 2.36 -11.80
C GLY A 252 3.65 1.45 -11.01
N LEU A 253 4.02 1.86 -9.82
CA LEU A 253 4.89 1.13 -8.91
C LEU A 253 4.07 0.39 -7.85
N LEU A 254 4.52 -0.80 -7.50
CA LEU A 254 3.99 -1.62 -6.40
C LEU A 254 5.17 -2.24 -5.66
N ALA A 255 5.25 -2.02 -4.35
CA ALA A 255 6.18 -2.75 -3.50
C ALA A 255 5.48 -3.99 -2.92
N VAL A 256 6.13 -5.14 -3.04
CA VAL A 256 5.67 -6.42 -2.48
C VAL A 256 6.63 -6.82 -1.38
N GLU A 257 6.17 -6.74 -0.14
CA GLU A 257 6.92 -7.12 1.06
C GLU A 257 6.70 -8.59 1.37
N MET A 258 7.73 -9.25 1.85
CA MET A 258 7.70 -10.68 2.14
C MET A 258 8.72 -11.08 3.19
N PHE A 259 8.44 -12.18 3.88
CA PHE A 259 9.34 -12.83 4.83
C PHE A 259 10.09 -13.97 4.16
N GLN A 260 11.40 -14.08 4.47
CA GLN A 260 12.24 -15.22 4.12
C GLN A 260 12.40 -16.16 5.29
#